data_39d37ae74b78b58e80cf3dbacb8ab499
#
_entry.id   39d37ae74b78b58e80cf3dbacb8ab499
#
_cell.length_a   1.000
_cell.length_b   1.000
_cell.length_c   1.000
_cell.angle_alpha   90.00
_cell.angle_beta   90.00
_cell.angle_gamma   90.00
#
_symmetry.space_group_name_H-M   'P 1'
#
loop_
_entity.id
_entity.type
_entity.pdbx_description
1 polymer ?
#
loop_
_entity_poly.entity_id
_entity_poly.type
_entity_poly.pdbx_seq_one_letter_code
_entity_poly.pdbx_strand_id
1 'polypeptide(L)'
;SESIVVKAPTSSGKSFVALSAGIIHNKILYVCPAKPIAYQVGAHFSMMGYKVHYLLDNLSNQSYDSKTNIFVGVPKVIEDNLYKIGTTFDYAVYDEIHNLNKEDDGHIYENIIKLVKCPFLALSATIGNIEYLLEVFTKINNNDLTNLREEKRQDACLKSKTHYSINTKIHYVEYNKRFINQQKMVYENGSLQKLHPLSCIGFKDLNDSFLKSNLQFTPYDSAVLWETIEEVFENVDKDEIVEEISPDNYFEDDNKILTLDDTRDYELFIKDKMVE
;
A
#
# COMPACT_ATOMS: atom_id res chain seq x y z
N SER A 1 -5.98 -19.70 0.88
CA SER A 1 -5.43 -18.33 0.86
C SER A 1 -4.27 -18.26 -0.10
N GLU A 2 -4.08 -17.15 -0.77
CA GLU A 2 -3.03 -16.93 -1.76
C GLU A 2 -2.11 -15.80 -1.28
N SER A 3 -0.88 -15.77 -1.79
CA SER A 3 0.05 -14.69 -1.50
C SER A 3 -0.20 -13.50 -2.42
N ILE A 4 -0.15 -12.30 -1.86
CA ILE A 4 -0.47 -11.06 -2.57
C ILE A 4 0.61 -10.02 -2.28
N VAL A 5 1.10 -9.36 -3.32
CA VAL A 5 1.96 -8.17 -3.22
C VAL A 5 1.14 -6.96 -3.66
N VAL A 6 1.04 -5.96 -2.82
CA VAL A 6 0.30 -4.72 -3.09
C VAL A 6 1.26 -3.54 -3.12
N LYS A 7 1.31 -2.86 -4.25
CA LYS A 7 1.96 -1.55 -4.40
C LYS A 7 0.88 -0.48 -4.44
N ALA A 8 0.83 0.34 -3.41
CA ALA A 8 -0.15 1.42 -3.34
C ALA A 8 0.40 2.60 -2.53
N PRO A 9 0.11 3.85 -2.88
CA PRO A 9 0.66 5.03 -2.22
C PRO A 9 0.28 5.09 -0.74
N THR A 10 0.97 5.92 0.02
CA THR A 10 0.54 6.27 1.39
C THR A 10 -0.87 6.82 1.39
N SER A 11 -1.64 6.52 2.43
CA SER A 11 -3.05 6.92 2.58
C SER A 11 -4.06 6.25 1.62
N SER A 12 -3.65 5.20 0.90
CA SER A 12 -4.54 4.40 0.05
C SER A 12 -5.33 3.30 0.77
N GLY A 13 -5.23 3.23 2.10
CA GLY A 13 -5.93 2.20 2.89
C GLY A 13 -5.18 0.87 3.04
N LYS A 14 -3.89 0.78 2.70
CA LYS A 14 -3.07 -0.45 2.85
C LYS A 14 -3.20 -1.10 4.23
N SER A 15 -3.11 -0.29 5.28
CA SER A 15 -3.22 -0.80 6.67
C SER A 15 -4.59 -1.41 6.96
N PHE A 16 -5.67 -0.87 6.37
CA PHE A 16 -7.01 -1.44 6.51
C PHE A 16 -7.12 -2.80 5.83
N VAL A 17 -6.57 -2.93 4.63
CA VAL A 17 -6.48 -4.23 3.93
C VAL A 17 -5.70 -5.24 4.76
N ALA A 18 -4.60 -4.83 5.38
CA ALA A 18 -3.80 -5.68 6.25
C ALA A 18 -4.57 -6.15 7.50
N LEU A 19 -5.36 -5.27 8.11
CA LEU A 19 -6.19 -5.62 9.26
C LEU A 19 -7.29 -6.63 8.91
N SER A 20 -7.79 -6.62 7.67
CA SER A 20 -8.80 -7.59 7.22
C SER A 20 -8.29 -9.04 7.22
N ALA A 21 -6.98 -9.26 7.16
CA ALA A 21 -6.39 -10.60 7.31
C ALA A 21 -6.80 -11.25 8.64
N GLY A 22 -6.95 -10.46 9.73
CA GLY A 22 -7.40 -10.94 11.03
C GLY A 22 -8.81 -11.55 11.03
N ILE A 23 -9.67 -11.10 10.11
CA ILE A 23 -11.04 -11.62 10.00
C ILE A 23 -11.06 -13.02 9.38
N ILE A 24 -10.07 -13.32 8.52
CA ILE A 24 -10.05 -14.53 7.70
C ILE A 24 -9.21 -15.63 8.34
N HIS A 25 -8.17 -15.27 9.10
CA HIS A 25 -7.16 -16.18 9.61
C HIS A 25 -7.10 -16.20 11.14
N ASN A 26 -6.80 -17.37 11.71
CA ASN A 26 -6.77 -17.54 13.17
C ASN A 26 -5.43 -17.17 13.79
N LYS A 27 -4.30 -17.47 13.12
CA LYS A 27 -2.96 -17.19 13.65
C LYS A 27 -2.15 -16.42 12.61
N ILE A 28 -1.86 -15.15 12.91
CA ILE A 28 -1.21 -14.21 11.98
C ILE A 28 0.09 -13.70 12.54
N LEU A 29 1.10 -13.61 11.66
CA LEU A 29 2.33 -12.85 11.90
C LEU A 29 2.25 -11.51 11.16
N TYR A 30 2.39 -10.40 11.89
CA TYR A 30 2.43 -9.07 11.31
C TYR A 30 3.81 -8.43 11.53
N VAL A 31 4.55 -8.24 10.45
CA VAL A 31 5.90 -7.66 10.45
C VAL A 31 5.81 -6.18 10.12
N CYS A 32 6.14 -5.34 11.10
CA CYS A 32 6.10 -3.89 11.00
C CYS A 32 7.50 -3.30 10.84
N PRO A 33 7.66 -2.19 10.08
CA PRO A 33 8.98 -1.56 9.88
C PRO A 33 9.51 -0.87 11.14
N ALA A 34 8.63 -0.52 12.09
CA ALA A 34 9.00 0.22 13.30
C ALA A 34 8.06 -0.07 14.48
N LYS A 35 8.59 0.06 15.70
CA LYS A 35 7.83 -0.17 16.94
C LYS A 35 6.55 0.68 17.07
N PRO A 36 6.53 1.99 16.77
CA PRO A 36 5.29 2.78 16.85
C PRO A 36 4.16 2.22 15.97
N ILE A 37 4.50 1.76 14.77
CA ILE A 37 3.53 1.16 13.84
C ILE A 37 3.02 -0.17 14.42
N ALA A 38 3.91 -0.98 14.99
CA ALA A 38 3.51 -2.23 15.61
C ALA A 38 2.56 -2.04 16.79
N TYR A 39 2.78 -1.01 17.63
CA TYR A 39 1.83 -0.66 18.69
C TYR A 39 0.47 -0.23 18.14
N GLN A 40 0.45 0.58 17.09
CA GLN A 40 -0.78 1.03 16.44
C GLN A 40 -1.57 -0.16 15.85
N VAL A 41 -0.91 -1.01 15.10
CA VAL A 41 -1.51 -2.22 14.49
C VAL A 41 -2.05 -3.16 15.56
N GLY A 42 -1.24 -3.45 16.60
CA GLY A 42 -1.66 -4.33 17.68
C GLY A 42 -2.83 -3.75 18.49
N ALA A 43 -2.88 -2.44 18.69
CA ALA A 43 -4.01 -1.77 19.34
C ALA A 43 -5.30 -1.95 18.52
N HIS A 44 -5.25 -1.79 17.19
CA HIS A 44 -6.41 -2.01 16.32
C HIS A 44 -6.91 -3.47 16.42
N PHE A 45 -6.01 -4.46 16.36
CA PHE A 45 -6.42 -5.85 16.54
C PHE A 45 -7.01 -6.12 17.93
N SER A 46 -6.45 -5.51 18.97
CA SER A 46 -6.99 -5.63 20.33
C SER A 46 -8.39 -5.02 20.45
N MET A 47 -8.64 -3.88 19.80
CA MET A 47 -9.98 -3.25 19.75
C MET A 47 -10.99 -4.13 18.99
N MET A 48 -10.54 -4.93 18.03
CA MET A 48 -11.36 -5.92 17.33
C MET A 48 -11.59 -7.22 18.13
N GLY A 49 -11.03 -7.32 19.36
CA GLY A 49 -11.20 -8.46 20.26
C GLY A 49 -10.16 -9.58 20.09
N TYR A 50 -9.12 -9.40 19.30
CA TYR A 50 -8.06 -10.38 19.14
C TYR A 50 -7.05 -10.33 20.27
N LYS A 51 -6.48 -11.49 20.62
CA LYS A 51 -5.33 -11.56 21.53
C LYS A 51 -4.05 -11.31 20.76
N VAL A 52 -3.37 -10.21 21.12
CA VAL A 52 -2.15 -9.73 20.47
C VAL A 52 -0.95 -10.00 21.35
N HIS A 53 0.12 -10.54 20.75
CA HIS A 53 1.45 -10.65 21.34
C HIS A 53 2.41 -9.73 20.61
N TYR A 54 3.10 -8.86 21.38
CA TYR A 54 4.03 -7.88 20.83
C TYR A 54 5.46 -8.40 20.87
N LEU A 55 6.14 -8.36 19.72
CA LEU A 55 7.54 -8.74 19.53
C LEU A 55 8.35 -7.45 19.23
N LEU A 56 8.58 -6.63 20.26
CA LEU A 56 9.15 -5.29 20.13
C LEU A 56 10.46 -5.08 20.86
N ASP A 57 10.70 -5.86 21.91
CA ASP A 57 11.91 -5.83 22.71
C ASP A 57 12.37 -7.26 22.97
N ASN A 58 13.69 -7.44 23.16
CA ASN A 58 14.28 -8.73 23.50
C ASN A 58 13.95 -9.15 24.94
N LEU A 59 12.67 -9.20 25.24
CA LEU A 59 12.16 -9.69 26.51
C LEU A 59 12.24 -11.22 26.50
N SER A 60 13.38 -11.74 26.94
CA SER A 60 13.69 -13.18 26.97
C SER A 60 12.70 -14.03 27.78
N ASN A 61 11.75 -13.44 28.51
CA ASN A 61 10.91 -14.10 29.50
C ASN A 61 9.40 -13.93 29.30
N GLN A 62 8.93 -13.29 28.22
CA GLN A 62 7.48 -13.26 27.97
C GLN A 62 7.01 -14.57 27.33
N SER A 63 6.24 -15.34 28.10
CA SER A 63 5.46 -16.45 27.56
C SER A 63 4.22 -15.87 26.86
N TYR A 64 3.91 -16.37 25.67
CA TYR A 64 2.64 -16.06 25.00
C TYR A 64 1.59 -17.10 25.41
N ASP A 65 0.31 -16.62 25.47
CA ASP A 65 -0.83 -17.52 25.72
C ASP A 65 -1.07 -18.38 24.46
N SER A 66 -1.38 -19.66 24.65
CA SER A 66 -1.79 -20.58 23.58
C SER A 66 -3.00 -20.08 22.75
N LYS A 67 -3.74 -19.12 23.29
CA LYS A 67 -4.87 -18.44 22.63
C LYS A 67 -4.48 -17.19 21.86
N THR A 68 -3.20 -16.89 21.74
CA THR A 68 -2.74 -15.70 20.96
C THR A 68 -3.03 -15.91 19.49
N ASN A 69 -3.76 -14.95 18.91
CA ASN A 69 -4.14 -14.97 17.51
C ASN A 69 -3.15 -14.19 16.64
N ILE A 70 -2.71 -13.03 17.14
CA ILE A 70 -1.94 -12.06 16.37
C ILE A 70 -0.58 -11.87 17.02
N PHE A 71 0.48 -12.05 16.24
CA PHE A 71 1.86 -11.74 16.61
C PHE A 71 2.31 -10.54 15.81
N VAL A 72 2.55 -9.42 16.49
CA VAL A 72 2.95 -8.14 15.86
C VAL A 72 4.33 -7.76 16.33
N GLY A 73 5.24 -7.44 15.41
CA GLY A 73 6.56 -7.05 15.82
C GLY A 73 7.43 -6.42 14.74
N VAL A 74 8.66 -6.08 15.15
CA VAL A 74 9.67 -5.58 14.23
C VAL A 74 10.59 -6.74 13.78
N PRO A 75 11.15 -6.69 12.56
CA PRO A 75 11.81 -7.82 11.91
C PRO A 75 12.84 -8.51 12.82
N LYS A 76 13.79 -7.76 13.38
CA LYS A 76 14.88 -8.34 14.21
C LYS A 76 14.35 -9.11 15.43
N VAL A 77 13.37 -8.56 16.13
CA VAL A 77 12.79 -9.21 17.32
C VAL A 77 11.96 -10.43 16.94
N ILE A 78 11.26 -10.38 15.81
CA ILE A 78 10.54 -11.54 15.26
C ILE A 78 11.55 -12.66 14.96
N GLU A 79 12.59 -12.39 14.17
CA GLU A 79 13.62 -13.37 13.80
C GLU A 79 14.21 -14.04 15.05
N ASP A 80 14.65 -13.23 16.02
CA ASP A 80 15.26 -13.70 17.28
C ASP A 80 14.31 -14.54 18.14
N ASN A 81 13.00 -14.44 17.95
CA ASN A 81 11.99 -15.16 18.73
C ASN A 81 11.23 -16.25 17.95
N LEU A 82 11.51 -16.47 16.65
CA LEU A 82 10.84 -17.52 15.88
C LEU A 82 10.95 -18.90 16.51
N TYR A 83 12.07 -19.21 17.19
CA TYR A 83 12.25 -20.48 17.89
C TYR A 83 11.28 -20.68 19.07
N LYS A 84 10.76 -19.58 19.66
CA LYS A 84 9.78 -19.64 20.77
C LYS A 84 8.33 -19.67 20.26
N ILE A 85 8.00 -18.75 19.32
CA ILE A 85 6.62 -18.60 18.81
C ILE A 85 6.27 -19.63 17.74
N GLY A 86 7.29 -20.32 17.21
CA GLY A 86 7.17 -21.24 16.09
C GLY A 86 7.11 -20.52 14.74
N THR A 87 7.20 -21.30 13.68
CA THR A 87 7.15 -20.80 12.29
C THR A 87 5.81 -21.09 11.60
N THR A 88 4.87 -21.73 12.31
CA THR A 88 3.57 -22.12 11.77
C THR A 88 2.55 -21.01 12.00
N PHE A 89 2.19 -20.34 10.94
CA PHE A 89 1.15 -19.30 10.89
C PHE A 89 0.16 -19.62 9.77
N ASP A 90 -1.07 -19.13 9.86
CA ASP A 90 -2.06 -19.28 8.81
C ASP A 90 -1.82 -18.23 7.70
N TYR A 91 -1.32 -17.05 8.10
CA TYR A 91 -1.04 -15.95 7.21
C TYR A 91 0.04 -15.01 7.77
N ALA A 92 0.80 -14.37 6.89
CA ALA A 92 1.76 -13.35 7.29
C ALA A 92 1.47 -12.02 6.57
N VAL A 93 1.68 -10.91 7.27
CA VAL A 93 1.64 -9.56 6.69
C VAL A 93 3.00 -8.93 6.83
N TYR A 94 3.57 -8.50 5.71
CA TYR A 94 4.84 -7.77 5.63
C TYR A 94 4.56 -6.33 5.23
N ASP A 95 4.59 -5.43 6.20
CA ASP A 95 4.40 -4.01 5.94
C ASP A 95 5.70 -3.34 5.52
N GLU A 96 5.61 -2.44 4.55
CA GLU A 96 6.75 -1.75 3.93
C GLU A 96 7.83 -2.72 3.43
N ILE A 97 7.43 -3.71 2.63
CA ILE A 97 8.32 -4.78 2.13
C ILE A 97 9.52 -4.28 1.32
N HIS A 98 9.51 -3.02 0.84
CA HIS A 98 10.67 -2.40 0.21
C HIS A 98 11.90 -2.33 1.13
N ASN A 99 11.72 -2.45 2.45
CA ASN A 99 12.83 -2.55 3.40
C ASN A 99 13.70 -3.80 3.19
N LEU A 100 13.23 -4.77 2.43
CA LEU A 100 14.02 -5.93 1.99
C LEU A 100 15.28 -5.52 1.19
N ASN A 101 15.27 -4.34 0.57
CA ASN A 101 16.40 -3.79 -0.18
C ASN A 101 17.38 -2.98 0.68
N LYS A 102 17.16 -2.86 1.99
CA LYS A 102 18.10 -2.16 2.88
C LYS A 102 19.33 -3.02 3.12
N GLU A 103 20.51 -2.42 3.03
CA GLU A 103 21.79 -3.10 3.22
C GLU A 103 21.92 -3.73 4.62
N ASP A 104 21.46 -3.03 5.66
CA ASP A 104 21.63 -3.48 7.04
C ASP A 104 20.63 -4.53 7.49
N ASP A 105 19.33 -4.37 7.14
CA ASP A 105 18.23 -5.16 7.70
C ASP A 105 17.48 -6.02 6.68
N GLY A 106 17.78 -5.88 5.38
CA GLY A 106 17.05 -6.57 4.32
C GLY A 106 17.09 -8.09 4.43
N HIS A 107 18.24 -8.64 4.84
CA HIS A 107 18.44 -10.08 5.05
C HIS A 107 17.50 -10.66 6.14
N ILE A 108 17.10 -9.84 7.14
CA ILE A 108 16.21 -10.27 8.22
C ILE A 108 14.81 -10.56 7.68
N TYR A 109 14.28 -9.65 6.81
CA TYR A 109 13.01 -9.90 6.12
C TYR A 109 13.07 -11.18 5.29
N GLU A 110 14.16 -11.38 4.56
CA GLU A 110 14.35 -12.58 3.73
C GLU A 110 14.35 -13.86 4.58
N ASN A 111 15.04 -13.85 5.73
CA ASN A 111 15.07 -14.96 6.67
C ASN A 111 13.67 -15.29 7.22
N ILE A 112 12.92 -14.25 7.63
CA ILE A 112 11.56 -14.47 8.14
C ILE A 112 10.68 -15.08 7.05
N ILE A 113 10.72 -14.58 5.82
CA ILE A 113 9.94 -15.11 4.69
C ILE A 113 10.31 -16.56 4.38
N LYS A 114 11.59 -16.91 4.48
CA LYS A 114 12.07 -18.29 4.27
C LYS A 114 11.64 -19.25 5.38
N LEU A 115 11.58 -18.77 6.62
CA LEU A 115 11.26 -19.60 7.79
C LEU A 115 9.74 -19.72 8.01
N VAL A 116 8.99 -18.64 7.76
CA VAL A 116 7.54 -18.59 7.94
C VAL A 116 6.85 -18.94 6.63
N LYS A 117 6.57 -20.24 6.47
CA LYS A 117 6.02 -20.80 5.23
C LYS A 117 4.50 -20.80 5.24
N CYS A 118 3.91 -19.64 5.00
CA CYS A 118 2.47 -19.50 4.84
C CYS A 118 2.16 -18.48 3.72
N PRO A 119 0.92 -18.44 3.22
CA PRO A 119 0.48 -17.35 2.35
C PRO A 119 0.66 -16.00 3.03
N PHE A 120 0.92 -14.96 2.23
CA PHE A 120 1.25 -13.65 2.79
C PHE A 120 0.66 -12.48 2.01
N LEU A 121 0.57 -11.34 2.69
CA LEU A 121 0.31 -10.03 2.13
C LEU A 121 1.55 -9.15 2.31
N ALA A 122 2.17 -8.76 1.22
CA ALA A 122 3.29 -7.82 1.24
C ALA A 122 2.83 -6.46 0.75
N LEU A 123 3.02 -5.43 1.56
CA LEU A 123 2.56 -4.06 1.31
C LEU A 123 3.75 -3.13 1.10
N SER A 124 3.65 -2.25 0.12
CA SER A 124 4.61 -1.16 -0.08
C SER A 124 3.99 0.04 -0.78
N ALA A 125 4.52 1.22 -0.51
CA ALA A 125 4.23 2.41 -1.30
C ALA A 125 5.14 2.51 -2.53
N THR A 126 6.37 2.01 -2.42
CA THR A 126 7.40 2.12 -3.45
C THR A 126 8.08 0.79 -3.67
N ILE A 127 8.02 0.26 -4.89
CA ILE A 127 8.75 -0.93 -5.29
C ILE A 127 9.47 -0.57 -6.60
N GLY A 128 10.79 -0.56 -6.58
CA GLY A 128 11.60 -0.16 -7.73
C GLY A 128 11.60 -1.21 -8.85
N ASN A 129 11.76 -2.49 -8.48
CA ASN A 129 11.75 -3.60 -9.42
C ASN A 129 10.82 -4.70 -8.91
N ILE A 130 9.57 -4.63 -9.35
CA ILE A 130 8.53 -5.58 -8.94
C ILE A 130 8.77 -6.98 -9.49
N GLU A 131 9.24 -7.08 -10.73
CA GLU A 131 9.48 -8.36 -11.39
C GLU A 131 10.53 -9.17 -10.63
N TYR A 132 11.62 -8.53 -10.23
CA TYR A 132 12.66 -9.16 -9.41
C TYR A 132 12.12 -9.62 -8.06
N LEU A 133 11.31 -8.80 -7.38
CA LEU A 133 10.72 -9.15 -6.08
C LEU A 133 9.80 -10.37 -6.21
N LEU A 134 8.96 -10.42 -7.23
CA LEU A 134 8.07 -11.56 -7.48
C LEU A 134 8.87 -12.82 -7.84
N GLU A 135 9.97 -12.68 -8.58
CA GLU A 135 10.86 -13.79 -8.88
C GLU A 135 11.51 -14.35 -7.62
N VAL A 136 12.00 -13.49 -6.72
CA VAL A 136 12.59 -13.90 -5.43
C VAL A 136 11.56 -14.65 -4.59
N PHE A 137 10.35 -14.12 -4.43
CA PHE A 137 9.30 -14.80 -3.67
C PHE A 137 8.89 -16.14 -4.30
N THR A 138 8.83 -16.21 -5.62
CA THR A 138 8.53 -17.44 -6.35
C THR A 138 9.64 -18.49 -6.16
N LYS A 139 10.90 -18.07 -6.18
CA LYS A 139 12.03 -18.97 -5.90
C LYS A 139 12.00 -19.51 -4.47
N ILE A 140 11.73 -18.65 -3.48
CA ILE A 140 11.61 -19.07 -2.08
C ILE A 140 10.50 -20.14 -1.96
N ASN A 141 9.35 -19.93 -2.55
CA ASN A 141 8.24 -20.87 -2.51
C ASN A 141 8.54 -22.17 -3.27
N ASN A 142 9.24 -22.11 -4.41
CA ASN A 142 9.55 -23.28 -5.25
C ASN A 142 10.67 -24.15 -4.69
N ASN A 143 11.68 -23.56 -4.05
CA ASN A 143 12.77 -24.34 -3.43
C ASN A 143 12.25 -25.29 -2.36
N ASP A 144 11.16 -24.90 -1.66
CA ASP A 144 10.50 -25.78 -0.72
C ASP A 144 9.81 -26.96 -1.38
N LEU A 145 9.25 -26.80 -2.58
CA LEU A 145 8.61 -27.90 -3.31
C LEU A 145 9.63 -28.94 -3.82
N THR A 146 10.84 -28.51 -4.17
CA THR A 146 11.91 -29.44 -4.58
C THR A 146 12.43 -30.22 -3.39
N ASN A 147 12.72 -29.55 -2.29
CA ASN A 147 13.17 -30.20 -1.03
C ASN A 147 12.12 -31.17 -0.48
N LEU A 148 10.84 -30.80 -0.44
CA LEU A 148 9.75 -31.68 -0.03
C LEU A 148 9.57 -32.90 -0.95
N ARG A 149 9.90 -32.78 -2.24
CA ARG A 149 9.86 -33.92 -3.19
C ARG A 149 11.05 -34.85 -2.97
N GLU A 150 12.21 -34.34 -2.59
CA GLU A 150 13.39 -35.14 -2.28
C GLU A 150 13.25 -35.84 -0.94
N GLU A 151 12.76 -35.16 0.13
CA GLU A 151 12.47 -35.77 1.41
C GLU A 151 11.38 -36.86 1.33
N LYS A 152 10.32 -36.66 0.52
CA LYS A 152 9.30 -37.69 0.28
C LYS A 152 9.80 -38.92 -0.48
N ARG A 153 10.93 -38.84 -1.19
CA ARG A 153 11.57 -39.99 -1.81
C ARG A 153 12.40 -40.82 -0.81
N GLN A 154 12.85 -40.19 0.30
CA GLN A 154 13.61 -40.88 1.34
C GLN A 154 12.73 -41.46 2.45
N ASP A 155 11.56 -40.84 2.74
CA ASP A 155 10.65 -41.27 3.84
C ASP A 155 9.34 -41.92 3.33
N ALA A 156 9.42 -42.99 2.58
CA ALA A 156 8.23 -43.79 2.23
C ALA A 156 7.58 -44.52 3.45
N CYS A 157 8.01 -44.27 4.68
CA CYS A 157 7.63 -45.06 5.85
C CYS A 157 6.90 -44.32 6.99
N LEU A 158 6.62 -43.03 6.90
CA LEU A 158 5.90 -42.29 7.96
C LEU A 158 4.68 -41.56 7.42
N LYS A 159 3.53 -42.17 7.69
CA LYS A 159 2.19 -41.57 7.45
C LYS A 159 1.89 -40.54 8.55
N SER A 160 2.06 -39.27 8.24
CA SER A 160 1.29 -38.21 8.90
C SER A 160 0.76 -37.22 7.84
N LYS A 161 -0.56 -37.20 7.75
CA LYS A 161 -1.33 -36.38 6.83
C LYS A 161 -1.42 -34.95 7.36
N THR A 162 -0.62 -34.04 6.84
CA THR A 162 -0.99 -32.62 6.72
C THR A 162 -0.48 -32.11 5.40
N HIS A 163 -1.28 -32.26 4.37
CA HIS A 163 -1.04 -31.67 3.08
C HIS A 163 -1.40 -30.18 3.14
N TYR A 164 -0.49 -29.31 3.43
CA TYR A 164 -0.57 -27.92 2.97
C TYR A 164 -0.10 -27.89 1.51
N SER A 165 -1.05 -27.84 0.59
CA SER A 165 -0.77 -27.42 -0.78
C SER A 165 -0.41 -25.93 -0.71
N ILE A 166 0.88 -25.60 -0.68
CA ILE A 166 1.32 -24.22 -0.81
C ILE A 166 0.99 -23.80 -2.24
N ASN A 167 -0.02 -22.94 -2.37
CA ASN A 167 -0.35 -22.36 -3.65
C ASN A 167 0.81 -21.43 -4.06
N THR A 168 1.56 -21.80 -5.09
CA THR A 168 2.76 -21.11 -5.52
C THR A 168 2.49 -19.81 -6.26
N LYS A 169 1.21 -19.50 -6.51
CA LYS A 169 0.81 -18.31 -7.25
C LYS A 169 0.84 -17.08 -6.34
N ILE A 170 1.63 -16.09 -6.75
CA ILE A 170 1.69 -14.78 -6.10
C ILE A 170 0.96 -13.78 -6.98
N HIS A 171 -0.01 -13.09 -6.41
CA HIS A 171 -0.75 -12.04 -7.09
C HIS A 171 -0.08 -10.70 -6.87
N TYR A 172 -0.04 -9.89 -7.91
CA TYR A 172 0.40 -8.51 -7.82
C TYR A 172 -0.78 -7.57 -8.06
N VAL A 173 -0.93 -6.61 -7.17
CA VAL A 173 -1.94 -5.56 -7.27
C VAL A 173 -1.22 -4.21 -7.20
N GLU A 174 -1.42 -3.39 -8.21
CA GLU A 174 -0.90 -2.02 -8.25
C GLU A 174 -2.06 -1.02 -8.25
N TYR A 175 -1.97 -0.06 -7.35
CA TYR A 175 -2.90 1.05 -7.26
C TYR A 175 -2.11 2.35 -7.22
N ASN A 176 -2.19 3.16 -8.25
CA ASN A 176 -1.37 4.35 -8.43
C ASN A 176 -2.10 5.65 -8.07
N LYS A 177 -3.42 5.59 -7.82
CA LYS A 177 -4.19 6.77 -7.47
C LYS A 177 -3.96 7.13 -5.99
N ARG A 178 -3.59 8.39 -5.75
CA ARG A 178 -3.41 8.92 -4.40
C ARG A 178 -4.39 10.05 -4.17
N PHE A 179 -5.18 9.94 -3.11
CA PHE A 179 -5.93 11.09 -2.64
C PHE A 179 -4.99 12.05 -1.92
N ILE A 180 -4.85 13.27 -2.45
CA ILE A 180 -4.09 14.33 -1.81
C ILE A 180 -5.07 15.26 -1.13
N ASN A 181 -5.12 15.19 0.19
CA ASN A 181 -5.92 16.10 1.02
C ASN A 181 -5.02 17.18 1.65
N GLN A 182 -4.07 17.72 0.86
CA GLN A 182 -3.15 18.76 1.33
C GLN A 182 -3.44 20.06 0.58
N GLN A 183 -4.03 21.02 1.28
CA GLN A 183 -4.16 22.38 0.78
C GLN A 183 -2.83 23.10 0.96
N LYS A 184 -2.24 23.61 -0.12
CA LYS A 184 -1.07 24.48 -0.07
C LYS A 184 -1.51 25.90 0.31
N MET A 185 -0.73 26.54 1.18
CA MET A 185 -1.05 27.87 1.65
C MET A 185 0.23 28.71 1.69
N VAL A 186 0.10 30.00 1.40
CA VAL A 186 1.16 31.01 1.57
C VAL A 186 0.76 31.91 2.73
N TYR A 187 1.71 32.20 3.61
CA TYR A 187 1.52 33.18 4.66
C TYR A 187 2.01 34.54 4.14
N GLU A 188 1.07 35.46 3.96
CA GLU A 188 1.35 36.83 3.48
C GLU A 188 0.53 37.84 4.28
N ASN A 189 1.18 38.94 4.66
CA ASN A 189 0.55 40.07 5.37
C ASN A 189 -0.27 39.67 6.60
N GLY A 190 0.19 38.65 7.37
CA GLY A 190 -0.48 38.23 8.60
C GLY A 190 -1.65 37.24 8.38
N SER A 191 -1.92 36.81 7.16
CA SER A 191 -2.98 35.86 6.82
C SER A 191 -2.45 34.67 6.01
N LEU A 192 -3.13 33.54 6.12
CA LEU A 192 -2.90 32.36 5.28
C LEU A 192 -3.81 32.45 4.05
N GLN A 193 -3.19 32.46 2.87
CA GLN A 193 -3.91 32.44 1.60
C GLN A 193 -3.75 31.08 0.94
N LYS A 194 -4.83 30.55 0.36
CA LYS A 194 -4.78 29.31 -0.41
C LYS A 194 -3.98 29.53 -1.68
N LEU A 195 -3.07 28.61 -1.96
CA LEU A 195 -2.24 28.63 -3.15
C LEU A 195 -2.68 27.53 -4.10
N HIS A 196 -3.10 27.93 -5.31
CA HIS A 196 -3.34 26.96 -6.37
C HIS A 196 -2.01 26.34 -6.84
N PRO A 197 -1.92 25.04 -7.12
CA PRO A 197 -0.69 24.39 -7.56
C PRO A 197 -0.03 25.03 -8.80
N LEU A 198 -0.81 25.58 -9.71
CA LEU A 198 -0.32 26.23 -10.93
C LEU A 198 0.19 27.65 -10.72
N SER A 199 -0.17 28.33 -9.62
CA SER A 199 0.14 29.75 -9.45
C SER A 199 1.63 30.09 -9.33
N CYS A 200 2.48 29.09 -9.07
CA CYS A 200 3.94 29.26 -8.97
C CYS A 200 4.69 28.77 -10.22
N ILE A 201 3.99 28.39 -11.29
CA ILE A 201 4.59 27.79 -12.47
C ILE A 201 4.60 28.82 -13.58
N GLY A 202 5.78 29.00 -14.20
CA GLY A 202 5.90 29.84 -15.38
C GLY A 202 5.21 29.21 -16.59
N PHE A 203 4.60 30.04 -17.45
CA PHE A 203 3.92 29.57 -18.67
C PHE A 203 4.78 28.62 -19.53
N LYS A 204 6.09 28.85 -19.58
CA LYS A 204 7.03 28.02 -20.36
C LYS A 204 7.23 26.62 -19.78
N ASP A 205 6.88 26.42 -18.53
CA ASP A 205 7.04 25.16 -17.82
C ASP A 205 5.74 24.34 -17.82
N LEU A 206 4.64 24.92 -18.31
CA LEU A 206 3.36 24.22 -18.52
C LEU A 206 3.47 23.34 -19.77
N ASN A 207 4.02 22.16 -19.59
CA ASN A 207 4.11 21.17 -20.63
C ASN A 207 3.50 19.84 -20.16
N ASP A 208 3.12 19.02 -21.13
CA ASP A 208 2.44 17.72 -20.88
C ASP A 208 3.17 16.84 -19.88
N SER A 209 4.48 16.71 -19.98
CA SER A 209 5.28 15.90 -19.07
C SER A 209 5.21 16.38 -17.63
N PHE A 210 5.24 17.69 -17.40
CA PHE A 210 5.17 18.28 -16.07
C PHE A 210 3.76 18.18 -15.49
N LEU A 211 2.72 18.53 -16.26
CA LEU A 211 1.34 18.49 -15.81
C LEU A 211 0.88 17.07 -15.43
N LYS A 212 1.36 16.06 -16.18
CA LYS A 212 0.96 14.67 -15.94
C LYS A 212 1.81 13.94 -14.89
N SER A 213 3.01 14.42 -14.55
CA SER A 213 3.94 13.67 -13.70
C SER A 213 3.58 13.70 -12.21
N ASN A 214 3.74 14.87 -11.57
CA ASN A 214 3.67 15.00 -10.11
C ASN A 214 2.72 16.08 -9.60
N LEU A 215 2.20 16.92 -10.48
CA LEU A 215 1.29 17.99 -10.12
C LEU A 215 -0.13 17.44 -10.01
N GLN A 216 -0.59 17.24 -8.79
CA GLN A 216 -1.94 16.76 -8.52
C GLN A 216 -2.78 17.85 -7.88
N PHE A 217 -4.02 17.97 -8.33
CA PHE A 217 -5.01 18.89 -7.80
C PHE A 217 -5.91 18.20 -6.78
N THR A 218 -6.43 18.96 -5.84
CA THR A 218 -7.62 18.55 -5.11
C THR A 218 -8.86 18.82 -5.98
N PRO A 219 -10.02 18.22 -5.68
CA PRO A 219 -11.26 18.58 -6.38
C PRO A 219 -11.54 20.09 -6.33
N TYR A 220 -11.20 20.73 -5.21
CA TYR A 220 -11.31 22.18 -5.06
C TYR A 220 -10.36 22.95 -6.00
N ASP A 221 -9.11 22.49 -6.16
CA ASP A 221 -8.17 23.15 -7.10
C ASP A 221 -8.67 23.05 -8.55
N SER A 222 -9.29 21.93 -8.93
CA SER A 222 -9.88 21.78 -10.28
C SER A 222 -11.07 22.73 -10.49
N ALA A 223 -11.91 22.93 -9.48
CA ALA A 223 -13.01 23.89 -9.54
C ALA A 223 -12.49 25.34 -9.65
N VAL A 224 -11.52 25.72 -8.81
CA VAL A 224 -10.90 27.06 -8.88
C VAL A 224 -10.23 27.31 -10.23
N LEU A 225 -9.57 26.29 -10.80
CA LEU A 225 -8.98 26.44 -12.14
C LEU A 225 -10.05 26.69 -13.19
N TRP A 226 -11.15 25.94 -13.16
CA TRP A 226 -12.29 26.15 -14.07
C TRP A 226 -12.85 27.57 -13.92
N GLU A 227 -13.19 28.01 -12.70
CA GLU A 227 -13.72 29.35 -12.43
C GLU A 227 -12.77 30.44 -12.98
N THR A 228 -11.46 30.26 -12.79
CA THR A 228 -10.44 31.22 -13.29
C THR A 228 -10.40 31.25 -14.83
N ILE A 229 -10.51 30.08 -15.48
CA ILE A 229 -10.56 30.01 -16.95
C ILE A 229 -11.81 30.71 -17.46
N GLU A 230 -12.98 30.43 -16.86
CA GLU A 230 -14.24 31.06 -17.22
C GLU A 230 -14.16 32.58 -17.09
N GLU A 231 -13.65 33.14 -15.98
CA GLU A 231 -13.45 34.59 -15.77
C GLU A 231 -12.55 35.22 -16.83
N VAL A 232 -11.44 34.57 -17.19
CA VAL A 232 -10.48 35.08 -18.17
C VAL A 232 -11.09 35.14 -19.58
N PHE A 233 -11.91 34.15 -19.94
CA PHE A 233 -12.55 34.04 -21.25
C PHE A 233 -13.93 34.70 -21.32
N GLU A 234 -14.44 35.27 -20.24
CA GLU A 234 -15.77 35.90 -20.18
C GLU A 234 -15.93 37.05 -21.19
N ASN A 235 -14.82 37.68 -21.57
CA ASN A 235 -14.77 38.81 -22.53
C ASN A 235 -14.28 38.43 -23.93
N VAL A 236 -14.02 37.16 -24.16
CA VAL A 236 -13.66 36.60 -25.48
C VAL A 236 -14.84 35.79 -25.96
N ASP A 237 -15.17 35.81 -27.27
CA ASP A 237 -16.19 34.92 -27.80
C ASP A 237 -15.93 33.50 -27.26
N LYS A 238 -16.93 32.95 -26.54
CA LYS A 238 -16.80 31.67 -25.82
C LYS A 238 -16.24 30.61 -26.75
N ASP A 239 -14.98 30.27 -26.50
CA ASP A 239 -14.33 29.23 -27.28
C ASP A 239 -15.02 27.89 -26.95
N GLU A 240 -15.28 27.08 -27.95
CA GLU A 240 -15.86 25.73 -27.77
C GLU A 240 -15.14 24.94 -26.70
N ILE A 241 -13.83 25.17 -26.49
CA ILE A 241 -12.98 24.56 -25.47
C ILE A 241 -13.47 24.90 -24.05
N VAL A 242 -13.88 26.14 -23.77
CA VAL A 242 -14.32 26.58 -22.43
C VAL A 242 -15.63 25.88 -22.04
N GLU A 243 -16.53 25.70 -22.99
CA GLU A 243 -17.76 24.93 -22.77
C GLU A 243 -17.45 23.44 -22.59
N GLU A 244 -16.52 22.87 -23.37
CA GLU A 244 -16.15 21.47 -23.30
C GLU A 244 -15.55 21.08 -21.94
N ILE A 245 -14.71 21.94 -21.35
CA ILE A 245 -14.07 21.69 -20.05
C ILE A 245 -14.93 22.06 -18.84
N SER A 246 -16.15 22.57 -19.05
CA SER A 246 -17.08 22.86 -17.96
C SER A 246 -17.38 21.62 -17.12
N PRO A 247 -17.35 21.71 -15.78
CA PRO A 247 -17.74 20.59 -14.91
C PRO A 247 -19.14 20.07 -15.24
N ASP A 248 -20.07 20.98 -15.54
CA ASP A 248 -21.48 20.64 -15.83
C ASP A 248 -21.59 19.81 -17.11
N ASN A 249 -20.79 20.14 -18.13
CA ASN A 249 -20.77 19.39 -19.39
C ASN A 249 -19.97 18.08 -19.27
N TYR A 250 -18.92 18.07 -18.48
CA TYR A 250 -18.11 16.86 -18.29
C TYR A 250 -18.84 15.80 -17.48
N PHE A 251 -19.60 16.20 -16.46
CA PHE A 251 -20.29 15.29 -15.55
C PHE A 251 -21.77 15.11 -15.88
N GLU A 252 -22.24 15.47 -17.03
CA GLU A 252 -23.58 15.38 -17.65
C GLU A 252 -24.77 14.76 -16.84
N ASP A 253 -24.51 13.97 -15.79
CA ASP A 253 -25.50 13.23 -15.00
C ASP A 253 -25.60 13.78 -13.58
N ASP A 254 -26.52 14.68 -13.34
CA ASP A 254 -26.80 15.29 -12.02
C ASP A 254 -27.13 14.27 -10.91
N ASN A 255 -27.47 13.03 -11.26
CA ASN A 255 -27.78 11.98 -10.31
C ASN A 255 -26.58 11.08 -9.98
N LYS A 256 -25.46 11.22 -10.69
CA LYS A 256 -24.27 10.44 -10.45
C LYS A 256 -23.57 10.91 -9.18
N ILE A 257 -23.38 9.98 -8.23
CA ILE A 257 -22.50 10.23 -7.07
C ILE A 257 -21.05 10.24 -7.57
N LEU A 258 -20.46 11.42 -7.61
CA LEU A 258 -19.06 11.59 -8.03
C LEU A 258 -18.11 10.91 -7.03
N THR A 259 -17.24 10.10 -7.55
CA THR A 259 -16.16 9.46 -6.80
C THR A 259 -14.87 10.28 -6.92
N LEU A 260 -13.87 9.98 -6.08
CA LEU A 260 -12.54 10.57 -6.23
C LEU A 260 -11.87 10.20 -7.55
N ASP A 261 -12.21 9.08 -8.14
CA ASP A 261 -11.71 8.66 -9.44
C ASP A 261 -12.28 9.55 -10.55
N ASP A 262 -13.57 9.87 -10.51
CA ASP A 262 -14.21 10.78 -11.46
C ASP A 262 -13.56 12.18 -11.41
N THR A 263 -13.26 12.70 -10.20
CA THR A 263 -12.59 13.99 -10.05
C THR A 263 -11.14 13.98 -10.54
N ARG A 264 -10.45 12.83 -10.48
CA ARG A 264 -9.12 12.65 -11.03
C ARG A 264 -9.13 12.57 -12.55
N ASP A 265 -10.09 11.89 -13.11
CA ASP A 265 -10.26 11.81 -14.56
C ASP A 265 -10.57 13.19 -15.14
N TYR A 266 -11.38 13.99 -14.44
CA TYR A 266 -11.63 15.39 -14.79
C TYR A 266 -10.37 16.27 -14.68
N GLU A 267 -9.58 16.12 -13.63
CA GLU A 267 -8.29 16.82 -13.50
C GLU A 267 -7.36 16.54 -14.69
N LEU A 268 -7.25 15.28 -15.10
CA LEU A 268 -6.43 14.89 -16.25
C LEU A 268 -6.96 15.47 -17.55
N PHE A 269 -8.28 15.47 -17.71
CA PHE A 269 -8.95 16.04 -18.88
C PHE A 269 -8.66 17.55 -19.01
N ILE A 270 -8.82 18.34 -17.93
CA ILE A 270 -8.49 19.78 -17.96
C ILE A 270 -7.00 19.98 -18.31
N LYS A 271 -6.11 19.20 -17.72
CA LYS A 271 -4.68 19.31 -17.98
C LYS A 271 -4.31 19.01 -19.43
N ASP A 272 -4.96 18.03 -20.05
CA ASP A 272 -4.76 17.75 -21.47
C ASP A 272 -5.20 18.93 -22.34
N LYS A 273 -6.34 19.53 -22.05
CA LYS A 273 -6.86 20.71 -22.77
C LYS A 273 -6.02 21.98 -22.55
N MET A 274 -5.30 22.08 -21.43
CA MET A 274 -4.37 23.21 -21.20
C MET A 274 -3.09 23.12 -22.04
N VAL A 275 -2.75 21.96 -22.56
CA VAL A 275 -1.54 21.74 -23.38
C VAL A 275 -1.85 21.86 -24.88
N GLU A 276 -3.08 21.61 -25.29
CA GLU A 276 -3.58 21.85 -26.66
C GLU A 276 -3.65 23.34 -26.97
#